data_da39c1f76ba8b5ab66c254a779c3677b
#
_entry.id   da39c1f76ba8b5ab66c254a779c3677b
#
_cell.length_a   1.000
_cell.length_b   1.000
_cell.length_c   1.000
_cell.angle_alpha   90.00
_cell.angle_beta   90.00
_cell.angle_gamma   90.00
#
_symmetry.space_group_name_H-M   'P 1'
#
loop_
_entity.id
_entity.type
_entity.pdbx_description
1 polymer ?
#
loop_
_entity_poly.entity_id
_entity_poly.type
_entity_poly.pdbx_seq_one_letter_code
_entity_poly.pdbx_strand_id
1 'polypeptide(L)'
;MNEELLNYISRRHLDKDYIEKNCKLNSNSFCVPLRDFDWRAGYQERFITPNEDGLKSKTEYGSTWHYFLSGWDREKDILIVEWEIDFLSIIPFATDYNLVWLKWINNLWRCIRDIEKLQKVYDVYILVDNDFAAEESIKRLPFTELHLYDVRDALSGYKDVNEAICEGALNMQALPKRIIKLKPQPRKKFTRSDTLDTLDKIDRIPAIDVLEALFPEYKRRGQDSIWEDWKETHGYKYSNRLNIVRDFSWKGRPEGGPYQIAKRKFGDAKLTFLYFKWKI
;
A
#
# COMPACT_ATOMS: atom_id res chain seq x y z
N MET A 1 2.59 15.61 -27.80
CA MET A 1 1.46 14.94 -27.10
C MET A 1 0.35 14.76 -28.11
N ASN A 2 -0.33 13.60 -28.15
CA ASN A 2 -1.45 13.38 -29.06
C ASN A 2 -2.75 14.00 -28.52
N GLU A 3 -3.78 14.11 -29.36
CA GLU A 3 -5.04 14.76 -29.03
C GLU A 3 -5.81 14.04 -27.90
N GLU A 4 -5.81 12.73 -27.88
CA GLU A 4 -6.48 11.94 -26.83
C GLU A 4 -5.88 12.19 -25.44
N LEU A 5 -4.54 12.25 -25.37
CA LEU A 5 -3.84 12.54 -24.13
C LEU A 5 -4.10 13.99 -23.67
N LEU A 6 -4.11 14.95 -24.60
CA LEU A 6 -4.47 16.34 -24.32
C LEU A 6 -5.89 16.46 -23.77
N ASN A 7 -6.84 15.78 -24.40
CA ASN A 7 -8.24 15.76 -23.96
C ASN A 7 -8.39 15.12 -22.59
N TYR A 8 -7.65 14.04 -22.31
CA TYR A 8 -7.66 13.40 -20.99
C TYR A 8 -7.13 14.35 -19.89
N ILE A 9 -5.96 14.98 -20.13
CA ILE A 9 -5.32 15.93 -19.21
C ILE A 9 -6.27 17.11 -18.93
N SER A 10 -6.82 17.69 -19.99
CA SER A 10 -7.74 18.83 -19.87
C SER A 10 -9.00 18.47 -19.08
N ARG A 11 -9.65 17.36 -19.42
CA ARG A 11 -10.88 16.91 -18.76
C ARG A 11 -10.68 16.61 -17.27
N ARG A 12 -9.48 16.17 -16.89
CA ARG A 12 -9.11 15.84 -15.52
C ARG A 12 -8.42 17.01 -14.80
N HIS A 13 -8.28 18.15 -15.44
CA HIS A 13 -7.59 19.33 -14.88
C HIS A 13 -6.19 19.00 -14.34
N LEU A 14 -5.46 18.11 -15.02
CA LEU A 14 -4.09 17.77 -14.62
C LEU A 14 -3.13 18.85 -15.05
N ASP A 15 -2.03 19.03 -14.31
CA ASP A 15 -0.97 19.97 -14.66
C ASP A 15 -0.25 19.53 -15.96
N LYS A 16 -0.64 20.16 -17.08
CA LYS A 16 -0.09 19.86 -18.40
C LYS A 16 1.40 20.16 -18.45
N ASP A 17 1.84 21.28 -17.90
CA ASP A 17 3.23 21.73 -17.97
C ASP A 17 4.14 20.79 -17.18
N TYR A 18 3.67 20.33 -16.03
CA TYR A 18 4.35 19.31 -15.24
C TYR A 18 4.48 18.00 -16.02
N ILE A 19 3.38 17.54 -16.64
CA ILE A 19 3.35 16.29 -17.40
C ILE A 19 4.29 16.37 -18.62
N GLU A 20 4.23 17.43 -19.38
CA GLU A 20 5.10 17.63 -20.56
C GLU A 20 6.59 17.67 -20.18
N LYS A 21 6.92 18.31 -19.06
CA LYS A 21 8.30 18.51 -18.63
C LYS A 21 8.89 17.30 -17.91
N ASN A 22 8.08 16.57 -17.15
CA ASN A 22 8.59 15.59 -16.18
C ASN A 22 8.18 14.15 -16.48
N CYS A 23 7.13 13.92 -17.30
CA CYS A 23 6.63 12.58 -17.56
C CYS A 23 7.11 12.06 -18.93
N LYS A 24 7.36 10.76 -19.00
CA LYS A 24 7.54 10.10 -20.30
C LYS A 24 6.17 9.85 -20.93
N LEU A 25 5.96 10.37 -22.14
CA LEU A 25 4.69 10.27 -22.85
C LEU A 25 4.70 9.08 -23.80
N ASN A 26 3.64 8.31 -23.80
CA ASN A 26 3.35 7.24 -24.76
C ASN A 26 2.05 7.59 -25.52
N SER A 27 1.64 6.76 -26.48
CA SER A 27 0.44 7.00 -27.26
C SER A 27 -0.86 6.96 -26.45
N ASN A 28 -0.95 6.10 -25.44
CA ASN A 28 -2.14 5.87 -24.61
C ASN A 28 -1.88 5.96 -23.11
N SER A 29 -0.71 6.47 -22.73
CA SER A 29 -0.33 6.57 -21.32
C SER A 29 0.73 7.64 -21.10
N PHE A 30 0.96 7.96 -19.84
CA PHE A 30 2.13 8.73 -19.43
C PHE A 30 2.72 8.13 -18.14
N CYS A 31 4.06 8.18 -18.05
CA CYS A 31 4.79 7.66 -16.91
C CYS A 31 5.23 8.81 -16.01
N VAL A 32 4.68 8.86 -14.80
CA VAL A 32 5.06 9.84 -13.78
C VAL A 32 6.31 9.36 -13.07
N PRO A 33 7.42 10.11 -13.09
CA PRO A 33 8.62 9.76 -12.34
C PRO A 33 8.42 10.00 -10.86
N LEU A 34 8.93 9.09 -10.05
CA LEU A 34 8.66 9.04 -8.62
C LEU A 34 9.94 8.81 -7.82
N ARG A 35 9.95 9.32 -6.60
CA ARG A 35 10.98 9.02 -5.60
C ARG A 35 10.32 8.80 -4.25
N ASP A 36 10.91 7.97 -3.42
CA ASP A 36 10.54 7.86 -2.01
C ASP A 36 11.52 8.63 -1.10
N PHE A 37 11.33 8.56 0.22
CA PHE A 37 12.22 9.21 1.19
C PHE A 37 13.63 8.61 1.23
N ASP A 38 13.83 7.40 0.71
CA ASP A 38 15.15 6.78 0.54
C ASP A 38 15.79 7.13 -0.81
N TRP A 39 15.19 8.07 -1.58
CA TRP A 39 15.63 8.52 -2.91
C TRP A 39 15.64 7.44 -3.99
N ARG A 40 14.96 6.33 -3.76
CA ARG A 40 14.77 5.31 -4.77
C ARG A 40 13.86 5.86 -5.88
N ALA A 41 14.27 5.67 -7.12
CA ALA A 41 13.51 6.11 -8.28
C ALA A 41 12.58 5.02 -8.81
N GLY A 42 11.41 5.41 -9.29
CA GLY A 42 10.43 4.55 -9.92
C GLY A 42 9.52 5.31 -10.86
N TYR A 43 8.57 4.61 -11.45
CA TYR A 43 7.58 5.19 -12.35
C TYR A 43 6.21 4.61 -12.05
N GLN A 44 5.21 5.47 -12.18
CA GLN A 44 3.82 5.06 -12.27
C GLN A 44 3.33 5.37 -13.67
N GLU A 45 2.98 4.35 -14.44
CA GLU A 45 2.32 4.52 -15.72
C GLU A 45 0.82 4.68 -15.52
N ARG A 46 0.25 5.75 -16.06
CA ARG A 46 -1.17 6.02 -16.08
C ARG A 46 -1.70 5.85 -17.50
N PHE A 47 -2.69 4.99 -17.66
CA PHE A 47 -3.38 4.77 -18.93
C PHE A 47 -4.55 5.74 -19.07
N ILE A 48 -4.72 6.32 -20.26
CA ILE A 48 -5.87 7.19 -20.61
C ILE A 48 -7.15 6.37 -20.68
N THR A 49 -7.05 5.20 -21.32
CA THR A 49 -8.05 4.13 -21.30
C THR A 49 -7.44 2.91 -20.65
N PRO A 50 -8.20 2.10 -19.89
CA PRO A 50 -7.67 0.89 -19.30
C PRO A 50 -6.90 0.05 -20.35
N ASN A 51 -5.77 -0.53 -19.93
CA ASN A 51 -4.99 -1.42 -20.80
C ASN A 51 -5.73 -2.74 -21.08
N GLU A 52 -5.10 -3.65 -21.80
CA GLU A 52 -5.66 -4.97 -22.15
C GLU A 52 -6.04 -5.80 -20.91
N ASP A 53 -5.36 -5.60 -19.80
CA ASP A 53 -5.67 -6.25 -18.50
C ASP A 53 -6.75 -5.50 -17.71
N GLY A 54 -7.35 -4.44 -18.24
CA GLY A 54 -8.33 -3.60 -17.57
C GLY A 54 -7.75 -2.65 -16.51
N LEU A 55 -6.43 -2.49 -16.45
CA LEU A 55 -5.75 -1.64 -15.48
C LEU A 55 -5.78 -0.18 -15.92
N LYS A 56 -6.09 0.72 -14.98
CA LYS A 56 -6.01 2.17 -15.17
C LYS A 56 -4.61 2.73 -14.90
N SER A 57 -3.82 2.03 -14.11
CA SER A 57 -2.42 2.39 -13.84
C SER A 57 -1.58 1.15 -13.54
N LYS A 58 -0.27 1.26 -13.74
CA LYS A 58 0.71 0.21 -13.48
C LYS A 58 1.97 0.79 -12.86
N THR A 59 2.42 0.20 -11.77
CA THR A 59 3.73 0.53 -11.19
C THR A 59 4.81 -0.31 -11.86
N GLU A 60 5.97 0.26 -12.11
CA GLU A 60 7.11 -0.46 -12.66
C GLU A 60 7.47 -1.67 -11.77
N TYR A 61 7.87 -2.76 -12.42
CA TYR A 61 8.30 -3.99 -11.73
C TYR A 61 9.49 -3.68 -10.81
N GLY A 62 9.40 -4.14 -9.56
CA GLY A 62 10.41 -3.87 -8.53
C GLY A 62 10.17 -2.58 -7.73
N SER A 63 9.27 -1.70 -8.15
CA SER A 63 8.85 -0.53 -7.38
C SER A 63 7.84 -0.93 -6.30
N THR A 64 8.35 -1.38 -5.15
CA THR A 64 7.50 -1.84 -4.02
C THR A 64 7.14 -0.72 -3.05
N TRP A 65 7.45 0.52 -3.41
CA TRP A 65 7.24 1.68 -2.54
C TRP A 65 5.75 1.97 -2.37
N HIS A 66 5.44 2.44 -1.20
CA HIS A 66 4.05 2.59 -0.78
C HIS A 66 3.53 4.02 -0.93
N TYR A 67 4.44 4.97 -1.20
CA TYR A 67 4.14 6.39 -1.39
C TYR A 67 5.26 7.05 -2.21
N PHE A 68 5.01 8.26 -2.73
CA PHE A 68 5.90 8.90 -3.69
C PHE A 68 5.94 10.41 -3.50
N LEU A 69 7.07 11.01 -3.85
CA LEU A 69 7.37 12.43 -3.74
C LEU A 69 7.48 13.07 -5.13
N SER A 70 6.99 14.31 -5.29
CA SER A 70 7.22 15.11 -6.51
C SER A 70 8.59 15.77 -6.55
N GLY A 71 9.23 15.87 -5.43
CA GLY A 71 10.49 16.57 -5.14
C GLY A 71 10.58 16.76 -3.64
N TRP A 72 11.66 17.37 -3.15
CA TRP A 72 11.82 17.60 -1.74
C TRP A 72 12.52 18.92 -1.46
N ASP A 73 11.85 19.78 -0.70
CA ASP A 73 12.38 21.01 -0.14
C ASP A 73 12.27 20.93 1.39
N ARG A 74 13.39 21.05 2.08
CA ARG A 74 13.44 20.92 3.54
C ARG A 74 12.69 22.02 4.29
N GLU A 75 12.41 23.14 3.64
CA GLU A 75 11.75 24.29 4.26
C GLU A 75 10.22 24.26 4.10
N LYS A 76 9.72 23.38 3.23
CA LYS A 76 8.28 23.25 2.99
C LYS A 76 7.65 22.18 3.86
N ASP A 77 6.42 22.44 4.29
CA ASP A 77 5.54 21.47 4.91
C ASP A 77 5.08 20.39 3.93
N ILE A 78 4.35 19.42 4.41
CA ILE A 78 4.00 18.24 3.63
C ILE A 78 2.49 18.21 3.39
N LEU A 79 2.10 18.01 2.14
CA LEU A 79 0.72 17.73 1.74
C LEU A 79 0.64 16.30 1.18
N ILE A 80 -0.22 15.48 1.79
CA ILE A 80 -0.44 14.08 1.43
C ILE A 80 -1.77 13.95 0.70
N VAL A 81 -1.74 13.36 -0.51
CA VAL A 81 -2.93 12.97 -1.28
C VAL A 81 -2.95 11.47 -1.52
N GLU A 82 -4.09 10.90 -1.95
CA GLU A 82 -4.22 9.45 -2.04
C GLU A 82 -3.73 8.88 -3.36
N TRP A 83 -4.14 9.47 -4.50
CA TRP A 83 -3.91 8.91 -5.84
C TRP A 83 -3.02 9.79 -6.72
N GLU A 84 -2.44 9.18 -7.78
CA GLU A 84 -1.61 9.89 -8.76
C GLU A 84 -2.38 10.99 -9.53
N ILE A 85 -3.68 10.81 -9.74
CA ILE A 85 -4.53 11.81 -10.40
C ILE A 85 -4.71 13.03 -9.50
N ASP A 86 -4.98 12.82 -8.21
CA ASP A 86 -5.08 13.90 -7.22
C ASP A 86 -3.76 14.67 -7.14
N PHE A 87 -2.65 13.93 -7.10
CA PHE A 87 -1.31 14.50 -7.11
C PHE A 87 -1.09 15.39 -8.32
N LEU A 88 -1.38 14.91 -9.54
CA LEU A 88 -1.15 15.67 -10.78
C LEU A 88 -2.10 16.86 -10.92
N SER A 89 -3.31 16.79 -10.39
CA SER A 89 -4.26 17.88 -10.45
C SER A 89 -4.02 18.97 -9.40
N ILE A 90 -3.43 18.63 -8.24
CA ILE A 90 -3.21 19.58 -7.16
C ILE A 90 -1.88 20.37 -7.29
N ILE A 91 -0.95 19.95 -8.13
CA ILE A 91 0.37 20.61 -8.29
C ILE A 91 0.25 22.14 -8.42
N PRO A 92 -0.62 22.72 -9.26
CA PRO A 92 -0.73 24.17 -9.41
C PRO A 92 -1.19 24.90 -8.14
N PHE A 93 -1.85 24.18 -7.24
CA PHE A 93 -2.45 24.74 -6.02
C PHE A 93 -1.58 24.51 -4.76
N ALA A 94 -0.57 23.67 -4.85
CA ALA A 94 0.22 23.18 -3.71
C ALA A 94 1.71 23.52 -3.81
N THR A 95 2.05 24.66 -4.42
CA THR A 95 3.43 25.12 -4.65
C THR A 95 4.23 25.30 -3.37
N ASP A 96 3.55 25.54 -2.24
CA ASP A 96 4.16 25.79 -0.93
C ASP A 96 4.41 24.51 -0.13
N TYR A 97 4.06 23.37 -0.69
CA TYR A 97 4.16 22.07 -0.03
C TYR A 97 5.10 21.10 -0.74
N ASN A 98 5.66 20.18 0.03
CA ASN A 98 6.18 18.93 -0.48
C ASN A 98 4.99 17.99 -0.71
N LEU A 99 4.75 17.60 -1.96
CA LEU A 99 3.64 16.72 -2.29
C LEU A 99 4.03 15.25 -2.14
N VAL A 100 3.21 14.51 -1.42
CA VAL A 100 3.30 13.05 -1.27
C VAL A 100 2.01 12.42 -1.74
N TRP A 101 2.10 11.39 -2.54
CA TRP A 101 0.94 10.56 -2.84
C TRP A 101 1.11 9.13 -2.30
N LEU A 102 0.05 8.57 -1.73
CA LEU A 102 0.09 7.32 -0.98
C LEU A 102 0.00 6.07 -1.86
N LYS A 103 -0.55 6.16 -3.07
CA LYS A 103 -0.96 5.03 -3.91
C LYS A 103 -2.15 4.22 -3.33
N TRP A 104 -2.25 4.11 -2.00
CA TRP A 104 -3.32 3.46 -1.23
C TRP A 104 -3.38 4.08 0.15
N ILE A 105 -4.57 4.35 0.64
CA ILE A 105 -4.77 4.95 1.98
C ILE A 105 -4.10 4.15 3.10
N ASN A 106 -4.01 2.83 2.98
CA ASN A 106 -3.34 1.97 3.96
C ASN A 106 -1.82 2.25 4.11
N ASN A 107 -1.22 3.02 3.22
CA ASN A 107 0.18 3.43 3.32
C ASN A 107 0.38 4.68 4.19
N LEU A 108 -0.69 5.36 4.57
CA LEU A 108 -0.62 6.62 5.33
C LEU A 108 0.21 6.48 6.60
N TRP A 109 -0.04 5.45 7.42
CA TRP A 109 0.70 5.24 8.66
C TRP A 109 2.21 5.04 8.45
N ARG A 110 2.60 4.36 7.35
CA ARG A 110 3.99 4.12 7.00
C ARG A 110 4.65 5.41 6.52
N CYS A 111 3.96 6.18 5.69
CA CYS A 111 4.39 7.49 5.23
C CYS A 111 4.68 8.42 6.43
N ILE A 112 3.75 8.52 7.38
CA ILE A 112 3.94 9.32 8.62
C ILE A 112 5.19 8.87 9.39
N ARG A 113 5.39 7.56 9.58
CA ARG A 113 6.58 7.04 10.28
C ARG A 113 7.90 7.31 9.54
N ASP A 114 7.88 7.38 8.24
CA ASP A 114 9.08 7.69 7.46
C ASP A 114 9.35 9.20 7.46
N ILE A 115 8.32 10.04 7.49
CA ILE A 115 8.45 11.49 7.72
C ILE A 115 9.09 11.77 9.09
N GLU A 116 8.69 11.05 10.14
CA GLU A 116 9.30 11.18 11.48
C GLU A 116 10.80 10.94 11.49
N LYS A 117 11.31 10.05 10.63
CA LYS A 117 12.75 9.75 10.54
C LYS A 117 13.59 10.89 9.96
N LEU A 118 12.96 11.89 9.35
CA LEU A 118 13.64 13.03 8.74
C LEU A 118 14.25 14.01 9.79
N GLN A 119 14.04 13.75 11.07
CA GLN A 119 14.58 14.51 12.21
C GLN A 119 14.19 16.00 12.21
N LYS A 120 13.18 16.39 11.44
CA LYS A 120 12.56 17.72 11.46
C LYS A 120 11.06 17.55 11.74
N VAL A 121 10.54 18.42 12.57
CA VAL A 121 9.07 18.48 12.77
C VAL A 121 8.49 19.23 11.59
N TYR A 122 7.57 18.58 10.89
CA TYR A 122 6.81 19.17 9.79
C TYR A 122 5.35 19.32 10.19
N ASP A 123 4.71 20.33 9.66
CA ASP A 123 3.25 20.36 9.56
C ASP A 123 2.87 19.44 8.38
N VAL A 124 2.02 18.45 8.66
CA VAL A 124 1.60 17.43 7.67
C VAL A 124 0.11 17.56 7.44
N TYR A 125 -0.27 17.97 6.25
CA TYR A 125 -1.64 18.14 5.82
C TYR A 125 -2.10 16.89 5.07
N ILE A 126 -3.18 16.26 5.54
CA ILE A 126 -3.72 15.01 5.00
C ILE A 126 -4.98 15.34 4.21
N LEU A 127 -4.87 15.33 2.88
CA LEU A 127 -5.93 15.61 1.93
C LEU A 127 -6.19 14.35 1.07
N VAL A 128 -6.73 13.34 1.69
CA VAL A 128 -7.08 12.05 1.07
C VAL A 128 -8.57 11.98 0.76
N ASP A 129 -9.04 10.91 0.13
CA ASP A 129 -10.45 10.73 -0.22
C ASP A 129 -11.38 10.95 0.98
N ASN A 130 -12.55 11.52 0.71
CA ASN A 130 -13.56 11.78 1.73
C ASN A 130 -14.47 10.54 1.89
N ASP A 131 -13.87 9.43 2.32
CA ASP A 131 -14.57 8.18 2.49
C ASP A 131 -14.30 7.51 3.84
N PHE A 132 -15.00 6.42 4.11
CA PHE A 132 -14.87 5.65 5.36
C PHE A 132 -13.48 5.04 5.53
N ALA A 133 -12.82 4.59 4.44
CA ALA A 133 -11.50 3.97 4.52
C ALA A 133 -10.43 4.98 4.95
N ALA A 134 -10.50 6.20 4.42
CA ALA A 134 -9.64 7.31 4.81
C ALA A 134 -9.87 7.71 6.28
N GLU A 135 -11.13 7.83 6.71
CA GLU A 135 -11.46 8.14 8.10
C GLU A 135 -10.90 7.11 9.07
N GLU A 136 -11.08 5.84 8.79
CA GLU A 136 -10.54 4.75 9.63
C GLU A 136 -9.00 4.71 9.63
N SER A 137 -8.37 5.03 8.50
CA SER A 137 -6.92 5.09 8.40
C SER A 137 -6.33 6.24 9.22
N ILE A 138 -6.97 7.41 9.19
CA ILE A 138 -6.59 8.57 10.01
C ILE A 138 -6.76 8.26 11.51
N LYS A 139 -7.86 7.63 11.92
CA LYS A 139 -8.09 7.22 13.32
C LYS A 139 -7.06 6.23 13.85
N ARG A 140 -6.44 5.45 12.96
CA ARG A 140 -5.44 4.42 13.31
C ARG A 140 -4.01 4.91 13.24
N LEU A 141 -3.78 6.20 12.95
CA LEU A 141 -2.44 6.74 12.90
C LEU A 141 -1.71 6.52 14.23
N PRO A 142 -0.41 6.15 14.18
CA PRO A 142 0.39 6.02 15.37
C PRO A 142 0.57 7.39 16.05
N PHE A 143 0.83 7.37 17.36
CA PHE A 143 1.29 8.58 18.01
C PHE A 143 2.59 9.07 17.36
N THR A 144 2.64 10.37 17.07
CA THR A 144 3.77 11.04 16.41
C THR A 144 4.00 12.41 17.05
N GLU A 145 5.23 12.91 16.95
CA GLU A 145 5.56 14.29 17.33
C GLU A 145 5.29 15.28 16.20
N LEU A 146 4.95 14.80 15.00
CA LEU A 146 4.53 15.62 13.88
C LEU A 146 3.19 16.29 14.16
N HIS A 147 3.01 17.48 13.62
CA HIS A 147 1.72 18.17 13.64
C HIS A 147 0.87 17.67 12.46
N LEU A 148 -0.13 16.85 12.72
CA LEU A 148 -0.99 16.29 11.70
C LEU A 148 -2.31 17.07 11.60
N TYR A 149 -2.68 17.43 10.38
CA TYR A 149 -3.92 18.15 10.07
C TYR A 149 -4.76 17.36 9.07
N ASP A 150 -5.98 17.01 9.45
CA ASP A 150 -6.99 16.51 8.51
C ASP A 150 -7.60 17.73 7.82
N VAL A 151 -7.37 17.84 6.52
CA VAL A 151 -7.82 18.99 5.73
C VAL A 151 -8.82 18.62 4.65
N ARG A 152 -9.49 17.46 4.78
CA ARG A 152 -10.51 16.99 3.83
C ARG A 152 -11.71 17.93 3.70
N ASP A 153 -11.96 18.79 4.68
CA ASP A 153 -12.97 19.85 4.56
C ASP A 153 -12.70 20.78 3.36
N ALA A 154 -11.43 20.87 2.88
CA ALA A 154 -11.08 21.59 1.67
C ALA A 154 -11.71 21.01 0.39
N LEU A 155 -12.13 19.74 0.42
CA LEU A 155 -12.84 19.09 -0.69
C LEU A 155 -14.29 19.58 -0.82
N SER A 156 -14.80 20.39 0.11
CA SER A 156 -16.16 20.96 0.08
C SER A 156 -17.27 19.90 -0.10
N GLY A 157 -17.03 18.68 0.41
CA GLY A 157 -17.97 17.56 0.35
C GLY A 157 -17.80 16.65 -0.88
N TYR A 158 -16.90 16.99 -1.81
CA TYR A 158 -16.54 16.10 -2.91
C TYR A 158 -15.74 14.89 -2.42
N LYS A 159 -15.73 13.82 -3.22
CA LYS A 159 -15.15 12.56 -2.84
C LYS A 159 -13.62 12.62 -2.77
N ASP A 160 -13.00 13.18 -3.78
CA ASP A 160 -11.55 13.23 -3.95
C ASP A 160 -11.08 14.60 -4.43
N VAL A 161 -9.75 14.78 -4.46
CA VAL A 161 -9.13 16.06 -4.83
C VAL A 161 -9.41 16.41 -6.28
N ASN A 162 -9.29 15.44 -7.19
CA ASN A 162 -9.50 15.70 -8.61
C ASN A 162 -10.95 16.11 -8.91
N GLU A 163 -11.94 15.46 -8.27
CA GLU A 163 -13.35 15.85 -8.41
C GLU A 163 -13.57 17.29 -7.91
N ALA A 164 -13.06 17.63 -6.73
CA ALA A 164 -13.19 18.98 -6.19
C ALA A 164 -12.55 20.06 -7.08
N ILE A 165 -11.41 19.75 -7.74
CA ILE A 165 -10.75 20.66 -8.69
C ILE A 165 -11.58 20.80 -9.97
N CYS A 166 -12.08 19.69 -10.54
CA CYS A 166 -12.91 19.71 -11.74
C CYS A 166 -14.17 20.56 -11.57
N GLU A 167 -14.73 20.60 -10.37
CA GLU A 167 -15.92 21.38 -10.03
C GLU A 167 -15.59 22.80 -9.49
N GLY A 168 -14.30 23.18 -9.46
CA GLY A 168 -13.84 24.48 -8.98
C GLY A 168 -14.13 24.74 -7.49
N ALA A 169 -14.28 23.67 -6.71
CA ALA A 169 -14.69 23.71 -5.31
C ALA A 169 -13.54 23.57 -4.32
N LEU A 170 -12.35 23.17 -4.78
CA LEU A 170 -11.19 23.01 -3.91
C LEU A 170 -10.75 24.36 -3.32
N ASN A 171 -10.71 24.43 -2.00
CA ASN A 171 -10.31 25.65 -1.29
C ASN A 171 -9.01 25.44 -0.49
N MET A 172 -7.87 25.62 -1.14
CA MET A 172 -6.54 25.51 -0.51
C MET A 172 -6.19 26.70 0.41
N GLN A 173 -6.83 27.86 0.22
CA GLN A 173 -6.52 29.06 1.02
C GLN A 173 -7.17 29.01 2.41
N ALA A 174 -8.27 28.30 2.53
CA ALA A 174 -8.99 28.12 3.78
C ALA A 174 -8.80 26.70 4.35
N LEU A 175 -7.58 26.13 4.24
CA LEU A 175 -7.32 24.81 4.85
C LEU A 175 -7.68 24.89 6.35
N PRO A 176 -8.85 24.37 6.76
CA PRO A 176 -9.22 24.37 8.15
C PRO A 176 -8.26 23.44 8.87
N LYS A 177 -7.43 23.99 9.74
CA LYS A 177 -6.43 23.28 10.51
C LYS A 177 -7.11 22.45 11.59
N ARG A 178 -7.78 21.38 11.21
CA ARG A 178 -8.31 20.42 12.17
C ARG A 178 -7.17 19.55 12.66
N ILE A 179 -6.56 19.95 13.78
CA ILE A 179 -5.50 19.18 14.42
C ILE A 179 -6.03 17.78 14.72
N ILE A 180 -5.38 16.78 14.15
CA ILE A 180 -5.62 15.38 14.52
C ILE A 180 -5.02 15.19 15.91
N LYS A 181 -5.84 15.27 16.93
CA LYS A 181 -5.45 14.94 18.30
C LYS A 181 -5.28 13.42 18.38
N LEU A 182 -4.09 12.93 18.06
CA LEU A 182 -3.73 11.55 18.34
C LEU A 182 -3.71 11.38 19.85
N LYS A 183 -4.71 10.67 20.37
CA LYS A 183 -4.63 10.21 21.77
C LYS A 183 -3.42 9.28 21.83
N PRO A 184 -2.50 9.47 22.82
CA PRO A 184 -1.53 8.45 23.13
C PRO A 184 -2.35 7.17 23.35
N GLN A 185 -2.37 6.30 22.35
CA GLN A 185 -2.89 4.98 22.59
C GLN A 185 -1.98 4.43 23.69
N PRO A 186 -2.53 4.02 24.85
CA PRO A 186 -1.74 3.27 25.79
C PRO A 186 -1.13 2.20 24.89
N ARG A 187 0.22 2.24 24.76
CA ARG A 187 0.91 1.14 24.13
C ARG A 187 0.33 -0.06 24.83
N LYS A 188 -0.65 -0.75 24.22
CA LYS A 188 -0.86 -2.12 24.55
C LYS A 188 0.56 -2.62 24.49
N LYS A 189 1.16 -2.84 25.64
CA LYS A 189 2.30 -3.71 25.76
C LYS A 189 1.77 -5.03 25.21
N PHE A 190 1.71 -5.14 23.87
CA PHE A 190 1.94 -6.40 23.26
C PHE A 190 3.32 -6.71 23.80
N THR A 191 3.30 -7.40 24.89
CA THR A 191 4.51 -8.00 25.39
C THR A 191 4.91 -8.81 24.20
N ARG A 192 6.01 -8.43 23.61
CA ARG A 192 6.65 -9.08 22.44
C ARG A 192 6.72 -10.59 22.71
N SER A 193 6.59 -10.98 23.98
CA SER A 193 6.49 -12.32 24.51
C SER A 193 5.26 -13.07 23.99
N ASP A 194 4.03 -12.57 24.14
CA ASP A 194 2.84 -13.40 23.88
C ASP A 194 2.61 -13.71 22.40
N THR A 195 2.94 -12.77 21.49
CA THR A 195 2.82 -13.01 20.06
C THR A 195 4.00 -13.83 19.55
N LEU A 196 5.22 -13.59 20.06
CA LEU A 196 6.40 -14.40 19.74
C LEU A 196 6.23 -15.83 20.28
N ASP A 197 5.77 -15.99 21.50
CA ASP A 197 5.50 -17.32 22.08
C ASP A 197 4.45 -18.09 21.27
N THR A 198 3.44 -17.38 20.75
CA THR A 198 2.42 -18.01 19.91
C THR A 198 2.99 -18.35 18.53
N LEU A 199 3.76 -17.47 17.90
CA LEU A 199 4.42 -17.74 16.62
C LEU A 199 5.45 -18.86 16.77
N ASP A 200 6.26 -18.85 17.81
CA ASP A 200 7.22 -19.91 18.10
C ASP A 200 6.54 -21.28 18.31
N LYS A 201 5.35 -21.30 18.91
CA LYS A 201 4.55 -22.52 19.04
C LYS A 201 4.00 -22.98 17.69
N ILE A 202 3.51 -22.03 16.86
CA ILE A 202 3.04 -22.32 15.52
C ILE A 202 4.17 -22.87 14.65
N ASP A 203 5.36 -22.29 14.73
CA ASP A 203 6.52 -22.73 13.94
C ASP A 203 7.06 -24.11 14.34
N ARG A 204 6.69 -24.62 15.53
CA ARG A 204 6.98 -26.00 15.96
C ARG A 204 6.04 -27.04 15.36
N ILE A 205 4.88 -26.63 14.85
CA ILE A 205 3.98 -27.54 14.16
C ILE A 205 4.58 -27.85 12.77
N PRO A 206 4.71 -29.12 12.39
CA PRO A 206 5.21 -29.43 11.04
C PRO A 206 4.33 -28.80 9.95
N ALA A 207 4.95 -28.06 9.04
CA ALA A 207 4.21 -27.41 7.95
C ALA A 207 3.46 -28.42 7.08
N ILE A 208 3.99 -29.64 6.98
CA ILE A 208 3.34 -30.74 6.25
C ILE A 208 2.04 -31.19 6.92
N ASP A 209 1.99 -31.23 8.24
CA ASP A 209 0.77 -31.62 8.97
C ASP A 209 -0.35 -30.58 8.78
N VAL A 210 0.03 -29.31 8.72
CA VAL A 210 -0.92 -28.21 8.41
C VAL A 210 -1.41 -28.30 6.96
N LEU A 211 -0.49 -28.61 6.03
CA LEU A 211 -0.85 -28.81 4.63
C LEU A 211 -1.86 -29.95 4.48
N GLU A 212 -1.53 -31.11 5.01
CA GLU A 212 -2.39 -32.31 4.91
C GLU A 212 -3.76 -32.15 5.58
N ALA A 213 -3.80 -31.38 6.68
CA ALA A 213 -5.04 -31.10 7.40
C ALA A 213 -5.98 -30.13 6.66
N LEU A 214 -5.42 -29.12 5.99
CA LEU A 214 -6.20 -28.06 5.35
C LEU A 214 -6.42 -28.27 3.85
N PHE A 215 -5.59 -29.08 3.23
CA PHE A 215 -5.59 -29.39 1.81
C PHE A 215 -5.43 -30.91 1.64
N PRO A 216 -6.50 -31.70 1.86
CA PRO A 216 -6.44 -33.17 1.94
C PRO A 216 -6.01 -33.85 0.64
N GLU A 217 -6.04 -33.13 -0.48
CA GLU A 217 -5.52 -33.56 -1.77
C GLU A 217 -3.99 -33.74 -1.77
N TYR A 218 -3.28 -33.03 -0.86
CA TYR A 218 -1.81 -33.13 -0.73
C TYR A 218 -1.44 -34.08 0.40
N LYS A 219 -0.56 -35.03 0.10
CA LYS A 219 -0.06 -36.00 1.06
C LYS A 219 1.45 -36.14 0.95
N ARG A 220 2.12 -36.22 2.09
CA ARG A 220 3.54 -36.55 2.13
C ARG A 220 3.73 -38.05 1.86
N ARG A 221 4.67 -38.33 0.98
CA ARG A 221 5.16 -39.70 0.77
C ARG A 221 6.68 -39.73 0.68
N GLY A 222 7.28 -40.62 1.45
CA GLY A 222 8.74 -40.65 1.60
C GLY A 222 9.26 -39.48 2.44
N GLN A 223 10.51 -39.12 2.22
CA GLN A 223 11.20 -38.14 3.07
C GLN A 223 10.78 -36.71 2.78
N ASP A 224 10.68 -36.31 1.51
CA ASP A 224 10.51 -34.93 1.10
C ASP A 224 9.44 -34.71 0.00
N SER A 225 8.91 -35.76 -0.60
CA SER A 225 7.98 -35.64 -1.73
C SER A 225 6.55 -35.42 -1.24
N ILE A 226 5.83 -34.50 -1.88
CA ILE A 226 4.40 -34.27 -1.68
C ILE A 226 3.65 -34.76 -2.91
N TRP A 227 2.59 -35.48 -2.71
CA TRP A 227 1.72 -36.06 -3.72
C TRP A 227 0.36 -35.33 -3.71
N GLU A 228 -0.16 -35.12 -4.90
CA GLU A 228 -1.48 -34.53 -5.12
C GLU A 228 -2.38 -35.62 -5.76
N ASP A 229 -3.49 -35.93 -5.13
CA ASP A 229 -4.44 -36.94 -5.62
C ASP A 229 -3.76 -38.24 -6.08
N TRP A 230 -2.84 -38.77 -5.25
CA TRP A 230 -2.09 -40.02 -5.51
C TRP A 230 -1.06 -39.94 -6.64
N LYS A 231 -0.82 -38.77 -7.23
CA LYS A 231 0.25 -38.55 -8.24
C LYS A 231 1.42 -37.83 -7.63
N GLU A 232 2.63 -38.27 -7.97
CA GLU A 232 3.83 -37.55 -7.55
C GLU A 232 3.90 -36.17 -8.20
N THR A 233 4.02 -35.13 -7.37
CA THR A 233 4.14 -33.77 -7.85
C THR A 233 5.60 -33.41 -7.97
N HIS A 234 6.15 -33.51 -9.19
CA HIS A 234 7.51 -33.06 -9.45
C HIS A 234 7.67 -31.57 -9.06
N GLY A 235 8.66 -31.30 -8.21
CA GLY A 235 8.93 -29.93 -7.74
C GLY A 235 8.14 -29.46 -6.52
N TYR A 236 7.26 -30.27 -5.93
CA TYR A 236 6.58 -29.93 -4.68
C TYR A 236 7.21 -30.70 -3.53
N LYS A 237 7.92 -29.99 -2.66
CA LYS A 237 8.81 -30.59 -1.65
C LYS A 237 8.56 -30.03 -0.25
N TYR A 238 8.71 -30.87 0.76
CA TYR A 238 8.76 -30.48 2.15
C TYR A 238 10.19 -30.52 2.67
N SER A 239 10.63 -29.46 3.32
CA SER A 239 11.92 -29.43 4.02
C SER A 239 11.71 -29.55 5.53
N ASN A 240 12.02 -30.69 6.09
CA ASN A 240 11.92 -30.91 7.54
C ASN A 240 12.87 -29.99 8.32
N ARG A 241 14.09 -29.74 7.79
CA ARG A 241 15.08 -28.85 8.42
C ARG A 241 14.59 -27.41 8.55
N LEU A 242 13.87 -26.91 7.55
CA LEU A 242 13.39 -25.53 7.51
C LEU A 242 11.92 -25.41 7.92
N ASN A 243 11.25 -26.55 8.16
CA ASN A 243 9.81 -26.62 8.42
C ASN A 243 8.96 -25.85 7.39
N ILE A 244 9.28 -26.00 6.11
CA ILE A 244 8.58 -25.34 5.02
C ILE A 244 8.23 -26.28 3.88
N VAL A 245 7.12 -25.97 3.21
CA VAL A 245 6.72 -26.57 1.93
C VAL A 245 7.08 -25.61 0.80
N ARG A 246 7.60 -26.09 -0.32
CA ARG A 246 7.95 -25.28 -1.50
C ARG A 246 7.44 -25.89 -2.79
N ASP A 247 6.86 -25.03 -3.63
CA ASP A 247 6.44 -25.37 -4.98
C ASP A 247 7.46 -24.83 -6.01
N PHE A 248 8.38 -25.67 -6.43
CA PHE A 248 9.35 -25.34 -7.49
C PHE A 248 8.76 -25.46 -8.90
N SER A 249 7.53 -25.93 -9.03
CA SER A 249 6.85 -26.09 -10.32
C SER A 249 6.08 -24.83 -10.78
N TRP A 250 6.01 -23.80 -9.94
CA TRP A 250 5.32 -22.53 -10.19
C TRP A 250 3.80 -22.70 -10.46
N LYS A 251 3.21 -23.78 -10.01
CA LYS A 251 1.75 -24.05 -10.16
C LYS A 251 0.88 -23.35 -9.12
N GLY A 252 1.50 -22.51 -8.28
CA GLY A 252 0.77 -21.72 -7.28
C GLY A 252 0.12 -22.55 -6.18
N ARG A 253 0.71 -23.72 -5.83
CA ARG A 253 0.27 -24.57 -4.72
C ARG A 253 0.51 -23.88 -3.35
N PRO A 254 -0.17 -24.34 -2.28
CA PRO A 254 0.10 -23.84 -0.94
C PRO A 254 1.55 -24.06 -0.53
N GLU A 255 2.27 -22.99 -0.18
CA GLU A 255 3.68 -23.07 0.21
C GLU A 255 4.01 -22.19 1.41
N GLY A 256 5.19 -22.40 2.01
CA GLY A 256 5.70 -21.70 3.17
C GLY A 256 5.69 -22.53 4.44
N GLY A 257 5.84 -21.88 5.59
CA GLY A 257 5.72 -22.50 6.91
C GLY A 257 4.25 -22.73 7.30
N PRO A 258 4.01 -23.30 8.50
CA PRO A 258 2.66 -23.65 8.94
C PRO A 258 1.68 -22.48 8.91
N TYR A 259 2.12 -21.29 9.33
CA TYR A 259 1.29 -20.09 9.33
C TYR A 259 0.89 -19.66 7.90
N GLN A 260 1.84 -19.64 6.96
CA GLN A 260 1.60 -19.23 5.57
C GLN A 260 0.62 -20.16 4.86
N ILE A 261 0.76 -21.47 5.08
CA ILE A 261 -0.15 -22.49 4.53
C ILE A 261 -1.58 -22.29 5.06
N ALA A 262 -1.73 -22.10 6.37
CA ALA A 262 -3.03 -21.87 6.97
C ALA A 262 -3.64 -20.52 6.50
N LYS A 263 -2.82 -19.45 6.41
CA LYS A 263 -3.26 -18.15 5.90
C LYS A 263 -3.77 -18.24 4.47
N ARG A 264 -3.15 -19.07 3.63
CA ARG A 264 -3.63 -19.29 2.26
C ARG A 264 -5.04 -19.91 2.22
N LYS A 265 -5.33 -20.84 3.14
CA LYS A 265 -6.66 -21.46 3.25
C LYS A 265 -7.74 -20.50 3.71
N PHE A 266 -7.42 -19.70 4.73
CA PHE A 266 -8.41 -18.84 5.39
C PHE A 266 -8.49 -17.43 4.80
N GLY A 267 -7.47 -16.98 4.08
CA GLY A 267 -7.40 -15.63 3.49
C GLY A 267 -7.25 -14.49 4.52
N ASP A 268 -7.48 -14.78 5.80
CA ASP A 268 -7.53 -13.82 6.91
C ASP A 268 -6.59 -14.21 8.05
N ALA A 269 -5.85 -13.24 8.58
CA ALA A 269 -4.88 -13.46 9.65
C ALA A 269 -5.55 -13.86 10.97
N LYS A 270 -6.73 -13.30 11.29
CA LYS A 270 -7.45 -13.59 12.53
C LYS A 270 -7.99 -15.02 12.53
N LEU A 271 -8.57 -15.46 11.42
CA LEU A 271 -9.02 -16.84 11.26
C LEU A 271 -7.84 -17.82 11.29
N THR A 272 -6.71 -17.46 10.73
CA THR A 272 -5.48 -18.24 10.78
C THR A 272 -5.00 -18.43 12.22
N PHE A 273 -4.95 -17.37 13.03
CA PHE A 273 -4.59 -17.47 14.46
C PHE A 273 -5.62 -18.26 15.25
N LEU A 274 -6.91 -18.12 14.99
CA LEU A 274 -7.95 -18.93 15.63
C LEU A 274 -7.78 -20.41 15.36
N TYR A 275 -7.45 -20.79 14.13
CA TYR A 275 -7.16 -22.18 13.78
C TYR A 275 -6.05 -22.76 14.67
N PHE A 276 -4.94 -22.05 14.84
CA PHE A 276 -3.83 -22.53 15.68
C PHE A 276 -4.17 -22.51 17.18
N LYS A 277 -4.98 -21.56 17.63
CA LYS A 277 -5.42 -21.52 19.04
C LYS A 277 -6.18 -22.79 19.47
N TRP A 278 -6.81 -23.47 18.54
CA TRP A 278 -7.48 -24.75 18.78
C TRP A 278 -6.55 -25.96 18.67
N LYS A 279 -5.37 -25.78 18.08
CA LYS A 279 -4.39 -26.83 17.83
C LYS A 279 -3.23 -26.84 18.85
N ILE A 280 -3.00 -25.70 19.51
CA ILE A 280 -1.97 -25.49 20.54
C ILE A 280 -2.60 -25.55 21.94
#